data_da70a5e03a697334eed0a5051367c33e
#
_entry.id   da70a5e03a697334eed0a5051367c33e
#
_cell.length_a   1.000
_cell.length_b   1.000
_cell.length_c   1.000
_cell.angle_alpha   90.00
_cell.angle_beta   90.00
_cell.angle_gamma   90.00
#
_symmetry.space_group_name_H-M   'P 1'
#
loop_
_entity.id
_entity.type
_entity.pdbx_description
1 polymer ?
#
loop_
_entity_poly.entity_id
_entity_poly.type
_entity_poly.pdbx_seq_one_letter_code
_entity_poly.pdbx_strand_id
1 'polypeptide(L)'
;MAIVEVVKYNGIPNIMAWKYPNEELGTWTQVIVNETQEVVFVKEGKILDILGPGRHTLSTENIPILSKLINLPFGGKSPFSAEIWYINKTYSLDVKWGTAPAIQLQDPKYHIFVPVTAYGQFGIQVVDSKTFLTKLVGTLPNFNHDVLVKYFRGLFVSNVKNIISSYLIKKDISILEINAYISEISEELKTKIKPELEKYGINLVNFYVTSIEAPENDSAVIKLKEALSKRAEMDIVGYDYTTERSFDTLENAAKNEGSGSNLMNAGMGLGMGLGLSGQFGNQMNSISSKMSISNCSESKEKVKCNKCGCELDKNQKFCPECGTKVGDFCIACGAKLSKAGQKFCPECGAPQIFTCPNCQCEIDRNSKFCPECGKKL
;
A
#
# COMPACT_ATOMS: atom_id res chain seq x y z
N MET A 1 -67.97 -6.49 -9.52
CA MET A 1 -66.92 -5.60 -8.97
C MET A 1 -65.72 -5.71 -9.89
N ALA A 2 -65.29 -4.64 -10.52
CA ALA A 2 -64.02 -4.64 -11.23
C ALA A 2 -62.92 -4.77 -10.19
N ILE A 3 -62.18 -5.87 -10.19
CA ILE A 3 -61.01 -6.05 -9.32
C ILE A 3 -59.93 -5.13 -9.91
N VAL A 4 -59.64 -4.02 -9.23
CA VAL A 4 -58.54 -3.12 -9.59
C VAL A 4 -57.25 -3.79 -9.17
N GLU A 5 -56.41 -4.16 -10.13
CA GLU A 5 -55.09 -4.69 -9.88
C GLU A 5 -54.17 -3.59 -9.34
N VAL A 6 -53.43 -3.88 -8.27
CA VAL A 6 -52.45 -2.95 -7.67
C VAL A 6 -51.09 -3.54 -7.79
N VAL A 7 -50.20 -2.89 -8.51
CA VAL A 7 -48.80 -3.25 -8.70
C VAL A 7 -47.93 -2.41 -7.77
N LYS A 8 -47.17 -3.06 -6.91
CA LYS A 8 -46.26 -2.41 -5.96
C LYS A 8 -45.06 -3.32 -5.70
N TYR A 9 -43.91 -2.72 -5.61
CA TYR A 9 -42.68 -3.45 -5.16
C TYR A 9 -42.35 -3.12 -3.70
N ASN A 10 -42.34 -4.15 -2.87
CA ASN A 10 -41.96 -4.09 -1.47
C ASN A 10 -40.84 -5.14 -1.18
N GLY A 11 -39.92 -5.33 -2.12
CA GLY A 11 -38.89 -6.36 -2.05
C GLY A 11 -37.66 -5.95 -1.25
N ILE A 12 -36.63 -6.78 -1.35
CA ILE A 12 -35.39 -6.68 -0.61
C ILE A 12 -34.58 -5.46 -1.11
N PRO A 13 -33.93 -4.69 -0.23
CA PRO A 13 -33.20 -3.48 -0.58
C PRO A 13 -32.01 -3.68 -1.55
N ASN A 14 -31.42 -4.89 -1.58
CA ASN A 14 -30.29 -5.21 -2.45
C ASN A 14 -30.65 -5.39 -3.93
N ILE A 15 -31.94 -5.38 -4.28
CA ILE A 15 -32.41 -5.43 -5.65
C ILE A 15 -32.48 -4.02 -6.22
N MET A 16 -31.72 -3.78 -7.29
CA MET A 16 -31.61 -2.49 -7.96
C MET A 16 -32.67 -2.32 -9.05
N ALA A 17 -33.00 -3.42 -9.75
CA ALA A 17 -34.09 -3.47 -10.73
C ALA A 17 -34.89 -4.76 -10.58
N TRP A 18 -36.20 -4.63 -10.65
CA TRP A 18 -37.15 -5.75 -10.58
C TRP A 18 -38.21 -5.61 -11.60
N LYS A 19 -38.39 -6.66 -12.42
CA LYS A 19 -39.47 -6.77 -13.39
C LYS A 19 -40.72 -7.34 -12.73
N TYR A 20 -41.85 -6.67 -12.89
CA TYR A 20 -43.14 -7.21 -12.49
C TYR A 20 -43.44 -8.47 -13.31
N PRO A 21 -43.84 -9.59 -12.69
CA PRO A 21 -43.96 -10.88 -13.37
C PRO A 21 -45.10 -10.94 -14.41
N ASN A 22 -46.18 -10.16 -14.21
CA ASN A 22 -47.30 -10.18 -15.09
C ASN A 22 -47.18 -9.05 -16.14
N GLU A 23 -47.13 -9.41 -17.39
CA GLU A 23 -47.09 -8.47 -18.54
C GLU A 23 -48.47 -8.10 -19.06
N GLU A 24 -49.51 -8.89 -18.71
CA GLU A 24 -50.89 -8.59 -19.09
C GLU A 24 -51.53 -7.65 -18.06
N LEU A 25 -51.57 -6.38 -18.37
CA LEU A 25 -52.07 -5.35 -17.46
C LEU A 25 -53.52 -4.98 -17.83
N GLY A 26 -54.39 -4.98 -16.81
CA GLY A 26 -55.75 -4.51 -16.96
C GLY A 26 -55.83 -3.01 -17.13
N THR A 27 -56.85 -2.51 -17.88
CA THR A 27 -57.23 -1.11 -17.81
C THR A 27 -57.64 -0.78 -16.38
N TRP A 28 -57.12 0.34 -15.82
CA TRP A 28 -57.28 0.77 -14.43
C TRP A 28 -56.32 0.10 -13.43
N THR A 29 -55.34 -0.70 -13.88
CA THR A 29 -54.26 -1.16 -13.00
C THR A 29 -53.59 0.06 -12.33
N GLN A 30 -53.42 -0.01 -11.00
CA GLN A 30 -52.75 1.03 -10.22
C GLN A 30 -51.32 0.64 -9.95
N VAL A 31 -50.39 1.48 -10.40
CA VAL A 31 -48.96 1.34 -10.11
C VAL A 31 -48.60 2.28 -8.96
N ILE A 32 -48.15 1.72 -7.83
CA ILE A 32 -47.72 2.51 -6.71
C ILE A 32 -46.17 2.55 -6.70
N VAL A 33 -45.64 3.76 -6.79
CA VAL A 33 -44.21 4.04 -6.81
C VAL A 33 -43.81 4.75 -5.51
N ASN A 34 -42.92 4.18 -4.73
CA ASN A 34 -42.43 4.81 -3.51
C ASN A 34 -41.49 5.97 -3.86
N GLU A 35 -41.28 6.89 -2.89
CA GLU A 35 -40.32 8.03 -2.99
C GLU A 35 -38.91 7.62 -3.39
N THR A 36 -38.53 6.38 -3.04
CA THR A 36 -37.22 5.83 -3.30
C THR A 36 -37.12 5.02 -4.59
N GLN A 37 -38.15 5.06 -5.43
CA GLN A 37 -38.26 4.23 -6.62
C GLN A 37 -38.65 5.06 -7.84
N GLU A 38 -38.30 4.53 -9.00
CA GLU A 38 -38.87 4.91 -10.29
C GLU A 38 -39.41 3.66 -10.99
N VAL A 39 -40.44 3.82 -11.78
CA VAL A 39 -40.96 2.75 -12.62
C VAL A 39 -40.70 3.07 -14.07
N VAL A 40 -40.02 2.16 -14.76
CA VAL A 40 -39.83 2.23 -16.22
C VAL A 40 -40.85 1.35 -16.90
N PHE A 41 -41.62 1.94 -17.80
CA PHE A 41 -42.67 1.30 -18.55
C PHE A 41 -42.15 0.90 -19.93
N VAL A 42 -42.18 -0.40 -20.26
CA VAL A 42 -41.65 -0.91 -21.52
C VAL A 42 -42.70 -1.65 -22.28
N LYS A 43 -42.86 -1.34 -23.57
CA LYS A 43 -43.77 -2.04 -24.48
C LYS A 43 -43.02 -2.36 -25.78
N GLU A 44 -43.18 -3.58 -26.24
CA GLU A 44 -42.57 -4.05 -27.50
C GLU A 44 -41.04 -3.73 -27.55
N GLY A 45 -40.37 -3.86 -26.40
CA GLY A 45 -38.94 -3.58 -26.28
C GLY A 45 -38.57 -2.09 -26.28
N LYS A 46 -39.54 -1.17 -26.27
CA LYS A 46 -39.30 0.28 -26.21
C LYS A 46 -39.72 0.85 -24.86
N ILE A 47 -38.89 1.66 -24.26
CA ILE A 47 -39.24 2.44 -23.08
C ILE A 47 -40.22 3.52 -23.51
N LEU A 48 -41.43 3.46 -22.96
CA LEU A 48 -42.48 4.42 -23.25
C LEU A 48 -42.47 5.59 -22.28
N ASP A 49 -42.35 5.30 -20.98
CA ASP A 49 -42.44 6.34 -19.96
C ASP A 49 -41.65 5.93 -18.70
N ILE A 50 -41.35 6.92 -17.85
CA ILE A 50 -40.73 6.75 -16.53
C ILE A 50 -41.63 7.44 -15.52
N LEU A 51 -42.21 6.66 -14.61
CA LEU A 51 -43.12 7.12 -13.59
C LEU A 51 -42.34 7.41 -12.28
N GLY A 52 -42.46 8.63 -11.82
CA GLY A 52 -41.91 9.04 -10.51
C GLY A 52 -42.79 8.57 -9.33
N PRO A 53 -42.43 8.98 -8.09
CA PRO A 53 -43.17 8.62 -6.91
C PRO A 53 -44.65 9.00 -6.97
N GLY A 54 -45.50 8.14 -6.40
CA GLY A 54 -46.97 8.37 -6.36
C GLY A 54 -47.78 7.17 -6.80
N ARG A 55 -49.08 7.43 -6.92
CA ARG A 55 -50.03 6.46 -7.45
C ARG A 55 -50.40 6.82 -8.93
N HIS A 56 -50.09 5.91 -9.80
CA HIS A 56 -50.35 6.08 -11.25
C HIS A 56 -51.39 5.06 -11.67
N THR A 57 -52.50 5.54 -12.22
CA THR A 57 -53.52 4.66 -12.79
C THR A 57 -53.24 4.51 -14.27
N LEU A 58 -53.10 3.28 -14.73
CA LEU A 58 -52.86 2.98 -16.12
C LEU A 58 -54.18 3.15 -16.89
N SER A 59 -54.46 4.37 -17.28
CA SER A 59 -55.62 4.70 -18.13
C SER A 59 -55.15 5.39 -19.40
N THR A 60 -55.94 5.25 -20.45
CA THR A 60 -55.68 5.90 -21.76
C THR A 60 -55.55 7.41 -21.69
N GLU A 61 -56.09 8.04 -20.66
CA GLU A 61 -56.12 9.50 -20.48
C GLU A 61 -54.86 10.02 -19.78
N ASN A 62 -54.27 9.21 -18.85
CA ASN A 62 -53.18 9.66 -17.98
C ASN A 62 -51.78 9.34 -18.50
N ILE A 63 -51.66 8.53 -19.54
CA ILE A 63 -50.37 8.24 -20.18
C ILE A 63 -50.48 8.69 -21.66
N PRO A 64 -49.90 9.85 -22.04
CA PRO A 64 -50.07 10.44 -23.37
C PRO A 64 -49.66 9.53 -24.54
N ILE A 65 -48.75 8.58 -24.25
CA ILE A 65 -48.28 7.62 -25.26
C ILE A 65 -49.24 6.43 -25.39
N LEU A 66 -49.91 6.02 -24.33
CA LEU A 66 -50.96 4.98 -24.36
C LEU A 66 -52.19 5.42 -25.19
N SER A 67 -52.55 6.69 -25.14
CA SER A 67 -53.68 7.22 -25.91
C SER A 67 -53.50 7.08 -27.41
N LYS A 68 -52.28 7.15 -27.91
CA LYS A 68 -51.96 6.95 -29.34
C LYS A 68 -51.99 5.48 -29.79
N LEU A 69 -51.84 4.53 -28.84
CA LEU A 69 -51.77 3.09 -29.13
C LEU A 69 -53.07 2.34 -28.96
N ILE A 70 -54.06 2.90 -28.23
CA ILE A 70 -55.33 2.25 -27.90
C ILE A 70 -56.45 2.66 -28.84
N ASN A 71 -56.24 3.56 -29.80
CA ASN A 71 -57.19 3.92 -30.83
C ASN A 71 -57.44 2.83 -31.90
N LEU A 72 -57.25 1.54 -31.53
CA LEU A 72 -57.74 0.41 -32.32
C LEU A 72 -59.06 -0.07 -31.77
N PRO A 73 -60.00 -0.51 -32.63
CA PRO A 73 -61.43 -0.77 -32.30
C PRO A 73 -61.57 -2.12 -31.56
N PHE A 74 -61.15 -2.18 -30.30
CA PHE A 74 -61.42 -3.31 -29.43
C PHE A 74 -62.30 -2.84 -28.28
N GLY A 75 -63.55 -3.11 -28.34
CA GLY A 75 -64.63 -2.84 -27.38
C GLY A 75 -64.29 -2.85 -25.91
N GLY A 76 -63.55 -1.87 -25.41
CA GLY A 76 -63.42 -1.51 -23.98
C GLY A 76 -62.72 -2.45 -22.98
N LYS A 77 -62.16 -3.58 -23.41
CA LYS A 77 -61.55 -4.58 -22.53
C LYS A 77 -60.39 -5.28 -23.22
N SER A 78 -59.41 -4.55 -23.71
CA SER A 78 -58.19 -5.22 -24.18
C SER A 78 -57.13 -5.15 -23.09
N PRO A 79 -56.71 -6.30 -22.54
CA PRO A 79 -55.48 -6.32 -21.78
C PRO A 79 -54.35 -5.85 -22.72
N PHE A 80 -53.56 -4.89 -22.30
CA PHE A 80 -52.38 -4.51 -23.06
C PHE A 80 -51.14 -5.13 -22.43
N SER A 81 -50.29 -5.72 -23.24
CA SER A 81 -49.05 -6.29 -22.79
C SER A 81 -47.99 -5.19 -22.65
N ALA A 82 -47.46 -5.03 -21.44
CA ALA A 82 -46.35 -4.15 -21.16
C ALA A 82 -45.56 -4.61 -19.93
N GLU A 83 -44.29 -4.30 -19.91
CA GLU A 83 -43.41 -4.62 -18.82
C GLU A 83 -43.30 -3.44 -17.86
N ILE A 84 -43.42 -3.72 -16.57
CA ILE A 84 -43.23 -2.76 -15.50
C ILE A 84 -41.92 -3.11 -14.77
N TRP A 85 -40.98 -2.17 -14.79
CA TRP A 85 -39.71 -2.30 -14.15
C TRP A 85 -39.60 -1.30 -13.02
N TYR A 86 -39.44 -1.81 -11.78
CA TYR A 86 -39.16 -0.99 -10.62
C TYR A 86 -37.65 -0.82 -10.48
N ILE A 87 -37.19 0.41 -10.44
CA ILE A 87 -35.77 0.77 -10.22
C ILE A 87 -35.62 1.41 -8.86
N ASN A 88 -34.75 0.86 -8.04
CA ASN A 88 -34.44 1.39 -6.71
C ASN A 88 -33.47 2.58 -6.87
N LYS A 89 -33.85 3.73 -6.29
CA LYS A 89 -33.07 4.98 -6.32
C LYS A 89 -32.35 5.28 -5.00
N THR A 90 -32.47 4.39 -4.00
CA THR A 90 -31.77 4.55 -2.73
C THR A 90 -30.28 4.39 -2.89
N TYR A 91 -29.55 4.99 -1.98
CA TYR A 91 -28.12 4.76 -1.85
C TYR A 91 -27.86 3.34 -1.32
N SER A 92 -27.08 2.59 -2.05
CA SER A 92 -26.52 1.29 -1.58
C SER A 92 -25.07 1.54 -1.20
N LEU A 93 -24.77 1.63 0.09
CA LEU A 93 -23.47 2.11 0.58
C LEU A 93 -22.51 0.99 1.00
N ASP A 94 -22.97 -0.25 1.02
CA ASP A 94 -22.28 -1.43 1.56
C ASP A 94 -22.00 -2.52 0.52
N VAL A 95 -21.93 -2.17 -0.75
CA VAL A 95 -21.65 -3.13 -1.82
C VAL A 95 -20.20 -3.59 -1.73
N LYS A 96 -19.99 -4.87 -1.45
CA LYS A 96 -18.67 -5.44 -1.25
C LYS A 96 -17.99 -5.77 -2.57
N TRP A 97 -16.68 -5.54 -2.63
CA TRP A 97 -15.84 -5.92 -3.76
C TRP A 97 -14.54 -6.55 -3.27
N GLY A 98 -13.90 -7.33 -4.13
CA GLY A 98 -12.60 -7.93 -3.82
C GLY A 98 -11.89 -8.46 -5.06
N THR A 99 -10.58 -8.59 -4.94
CA THR A 99 -9.73 -9.20 -5.96
C THR A 99 -9.62 -10.70 -5.69
N ALA A 100 -10.26 -11.50 -6.53
CA ALA A 100 -10.06 -12.94 -6.51
C ALA A 100 -9.95 -13.40 -7.97
N PRO A 101 -8.89 -14.11 -8.37
CA PRO A 101 -7.75 -14.57 -7.56
C PRO A 101 -6.80 -13.44 -7.12
N ALA A 102 -5.85 -13.79 -6.24
CA ALA A 102 -4.80 -12.86 -5.80
C ALA A 102 -3.98 -12.34 -6.99
N ILE A 103 -3.58 -11.09 -6.92
CA ILE A 103 -2.78 -10.41 -7.95
C ILE A 103 -1.30 -10.63 -7.62
N GLN A 104 -0.53 -11.22 -8.53
CA GLN A 104 0.92 -11.37 -8.36
C GLN A 104 1.62 -10.05 -8.61
N LEU A 105 2.31 -9.52 -7.61
CA LEU A 105 3.09 -8.28 -7.69
C LEU A 105 4.49 -8.52 -7.13
N GLN A 106 5.48 -7.82 -7.69
CA GLN A 106 6.83 -7.83 -7.17
C GLN A 106 6.97 -6.69 -6.15
N ASP A 107 7.40 -7.05 -4.94
CA ASP A 107 7.76 -6.07 -3.92
C ASP A 107 9.09 -5.39 -4.30
N PRO A 108 9.15 -4.06 -4.39
CA PRO A 108 10.36 -3.35 -4.82
C PRO A 108 11.48 -3.45 -3.78
N LYS A 109 11.14 -3.45 -2.48
CA LYS A 109 12.10 -3.43 -1.38
C LYS A 109 12.79 -4.79 -1.16
N TYR A 110 12.04 -5.88 -1.38
CA TYR A 110 12.52 -7.25 -1.13
C TYR A 110 12.75 -8.04 -2.42
N HIS A 111 12.38 -7.52 -3.59
CA HIS A 111 12.51 -8.14 -4.91
C HIS A 111 11.88 -9.53 -5.04
N ILE A 112 10.85 -9.82 -4.23
CA ILE A 112 10.11 -11.07 -4.24
C ILE A 112 8.73 -10.88 -4.87
N PHE A 113 8.21 -11.95 -5.49
CA PHE A 113 6.83 -11.97 -5.95
C PHE A 113 5.92 -12.37 -4.79
N VAL A 114 4.92 -11.52 -4.54
CA VAL A 114 3.95 -11.72 -3.47
C VAL A 114 2.55 -11.71 -4.08
N PRO A 115 1.71 -12.72 -3.79
CA PRO A 115 0.30 -12.66 -4.12
C PRO A 115 -0.38 -11.62 -3.22
N VAL A 116 -1.14 -10.71 -3.81
CA VAL A 116 -1.81 -9.62 -3.12
C VAL A 116 -3.31 -9.71 -3.33
N THR A 117 -4.06 -9.63 -2.27
CA THR A 117 -5.51 -9.48 -2.28
C THR A 117 -5.90 -8.11 -1.75
N ALA A 118 -6.86 -7.49 -2.40
CA ALA A 118 -7.46 -6.25 -1.95
C ALA A 118 -8.98 -6.41 -1.91
N TYR A 119 -9.60 -5.86 -0.89
CA TYR A 119 -11.04 -5.87 -0.74
C TYR A 119 -11.55 -4.60 -0.06
N GLY A 120 -12.84 -4.38 -0.20
CA GLY A 120 -13.46 -3.21 0.39
C GLY A 120 -14.94 -3.12 0.06
N GLN A 121 -15.47 -1.92 0.14
CA GLN A 121 -16.87 -1.63 -0.15
C GLN A 121 -17.00 -0.34 -0.96
N PHE A 122 -18.10 -0.23 -1.70
CA PHE A 122 -18.42 0.98 -2.42
C PHE A 122 -19.90 1.31 -2.32
N GLY A 123 -20.20 2.59 -2.49
CA GLY A 123 -21.57 3.10 -2.49
C GLY A 123 -21.98 3.56 -3.86
N ILE A 124 -23.19 3.19 -4.27
CA ILE A 124 -23.77 3.52 -5.55
C ILE A 124 -25.19 4.01 -5.43
N GLN A 125 -25.63 4.70 -6.48
CA GLN A 125 -27.03 5.10 -6.68
C GLN A 125 -27.36 5.05 -8.17
N VAL A 126 -28.51 4.50 -8.52
CA VAL A 126 -29.01 4.61 -9.89
C VAL A 126 -29.56 6.02 -10.12
N VAL A 127 -28.93 6.79 -11.02
CA VAL A 127 -29.34 8.16 -11.33
C VAL A 127 -30.13 8.22 -12.63
N ASP A 128 -29.78 7.41 -13.63
CA ASP A 128 -30.49 7.34 -14.91
C ASP A 128 -31.07 5.93 -15.10
N SER A 129 -32.33 5.78 -14.77
CA SER A 129 -33.07 4.51 -14.85
C SER A 129 -33.17 3.97 -16.26
N LYS A 130 -33.27 4.84 -17.27
CA LYS A 130 -33.35 4.45 -18.68
C LYS A 130 -32.05 3.82 -19.15
N THR A 131 -30.92 4.52 -18.93
CA THR A 131 -29.59 4.04 -19.29
C THR A 131 -29.23 2.78 -18.52
N PHE A 132 -29.56 2.74 -17.24
CA PHE A 132 -29.33 1.57 -16.38
C PHE A 132 -30.06 0.34 -16.89
N LEU A 133 -31.35 0.46 -17.17
CA LEU A 133 -32.16 -0.64 -17.66
C LEU A 133 -31.70 -1.13 -19.05
N THR A 134 -31.43 -0.22 -19.97
CA THR A 134 -31.08 -0.57 -21.36
C THR A 134 -29.68 -1.13 -21.52
N LYS A 135 -28.72 -0.66 -20.73
CA LYS A 135 -27.32 -1.03 -20.91
C LYS A 135 -26.84 -2.14 -19.95
N LEU A 136 -27.46 -2.29 -18.77
CA LEU A 136 -27.01 -3.26 -17.76
C LEU A 136 -28.04 -4.35 -17.48
N VAL A 137 -29.28 -3.96 -17.17
CA VAL A 137 -30.30 -4.91 -16.74
C VAL A 137 -30.76 -5.79 -17.90
N GLY A 138 -31.03 -5.16 -19.04
CA GLY A 138 -31.51 -5.85 -20.23
C GLY A 138 -32.81 -6.62 -19.94
N THR A 139 -32.78 -7.93 -20.14
CA THR A 139 -33.90 -8.83 -19.92
C THR A 139 -33.88 -9.60 -18.61
N LEU A 140 -32.91 -9.32 -17.71
CA LEU A 140 -32.82 -10.00 -16.42
C LEU A 140 -33.97 -9.58 -15.51
N PRO A 141 -34.84 -10.50 -15.06
CA PRO A 141 -36.03 -10.15 -14.27
C PRO A 141 -35.68 -9.51 -12.91
N ASN A 142 -34.51 -9.83 -12.39
CA ASN A 142 -33.97 -9.25 -11.16
C ASN A 142 -32.50 -8.88 -11.35
N PHE A 143 -32.16 -7.66 -10.99
CA PHE A 143 -30.79 -7.16 -11.00
C PHE A 143 -30.40 -6.70 -9.60
N ASN A 144 -29.44 -7.38 -9.01
CA ASN A 144 -28.97 -7.13 -7.64
C ASN A 144 -27.50 -6.69 -7.62
N HIS A 145 -26.99 -6.37 -6.42
CA HIS A 145 -25.61 -5.96 -6.21
C HIS A 145 -24.59 -7.02 -6.65
N ASP A 146 -24.88 -8.31 -6.47
CA ASP A 146 -23.94 -9.39 -6.84
C ASP A 146 -23.75 -9.47 -8.36
N VAL A 147 -24.82 -9.30 -9.12
CA VAL A 147 -24.77 -9.22 -10.59
C VAL A 147 -23.96 -8.01 -11.02
N LEU A 148 -24.16 -6.86 -10.39
CA LEU A 148 -23.39 -5.64 -10.66
C LEU A 148 -21.91 -5.87 -10.42
N VAL A 149 -21.53 -6.38 -9.24
CA VAL A 149 -20.14 -6.66 -8.88
C VAL A 149 -19.52 -7.64 -9.87
N LYS A 150 -20.26 -8.67 -10.29
CA LYS A 150 -19.80 -9.64 -11.28
C LYS A 150 -19.49 -8.97 -12.62
N TYR A 151 -20.37 -8.05 -13.09
CA TYR A 151 -20.16 -7.34 -14.35
C TYR A 151 -18.97 -6.39 -14.33
N PHE A 152 -18.77 -5.68 -13.23
CA PHE A 152 -17.69 -4.69 -13.07
C PHE A 152 -16.41 -5.25 -12.45
N ARG A 153 -16.38 -6.55 -12.11
CA ARG A 153 -15.21 -7.18 -11.48
C ARG A 153 -13.91 -6.95 -12.25
N GLY A 154 -13.94 -7.12 -13.57
CA GLY A 154 -12.76 -6.90 -14.42
C GLY A 154 -12.26 -5.45 -14.34
N LEU A 155 -13.19 -4.49 -14.34
CA LEU A 155 -12.88 -3.06 -14.18
C LEU A 155 -12.23 -2.79 -12.82
N PHE A 156 -12.79 -3.31 -11.74
CA PHE A 156 -12.26 -3.11 -10.39
C PHE A 156 -10.87 -3.73 -10.24
N VAL A 157 -10.71 -5.01 -10.59
CA VAL A 157 -9.43 -5.71 -10.48
C VAL A 157 -8.34 -5.04 -11.30
N SER A 158 -8.65 -4.61 -12.54
CA SER A 158 -7.70 -3.93 -13.41
C SER A 158 -7.24 -2.59 -12.83
N ASN A 159 -8.17 -1.75 -12.35
CA ASN A 159 -7.83 -0.45 -11.74
C ASN A 159 -7.07 -0.62 -10.43
N VAL A 160 -7.49 -1.54 -9.57
CA VAL A 160 -6.79 -1.88 -8.31
C VAL A 160 -5.36 -2.33 -8.59
N LYS A 161 -5.17 -3.27 -9.52
CA LYS A 161 -3.84 -3.73 -9.93
C LYS A 161 -2.97 -2.58 -10.42
N ASN A 162 -3.49 -1.74 -11.30
CA ASN A 162 -2.74 -0.62 -11.87
C ASN A 162 -2.31 0.40 -10.80
N ILE A 163 -3.20 0.73 -9.86
CA ILE A 163 -2.90 1.69 -8.80
C ILE A 163 -1.89 1.10 -7.84
N ILE A 164 -2.12 -0.11 -7.30
CA ILE A 164 -1.17 -0.75 -6.39
C ILE A 164 0.21 -0.87 -7.05
N SER A 165 0.29 -1.36 -8.29
CA SER A 165 1.56 -1.45 -9.02
C SER A 165 2.24 -0.09 -9.19
N SER A 166 1.46 0.98 -9.42
CA SER A 166 1.99 2.34 -9.52
C SER A 166 2.59 2.83 -8.20
N TYR A 167 1.95 2.54 -7.08
CA TYR A 167 2.48 2.89 -5.75
C TYR A 167 3.76 2.12 -5.43
N LEU A 168 3.79 0.82 -5.70
CA LEU A 168 4.99 -0.01 -5.50
C LEU A 168 6.17 0.51 -6.34
N ILE A 169 5.95 0.74 -7.65
CA ILE A 169 7.04 1.08 -8.58
C ILE A 169 7.46 2.55 -8.47
N LYS A 170 6.50 3.50 -8.41
CA LYS A 170 6.81 4.93 -8.46
C LYS A 170 7.19 5.53 -7.11
N LYS A 171 6.56 5.04 -6.03
CA LYS A 171 6.81 5.53 -4.68
C LYS A 171 7.78 4.63 -3.90
N ASP A 172 8.23 3.51 -4.49
CA ASP A 172 9.14 2.52 -3.89
C ASP A 172 8.65 1.99 -2.52
N ILE A 173 7.31 1.79 -2.42
CA ILE A 173 6.65 1.36 -1.19
C ILE A 173 6.54 -0.16 -1.16
N SER A 174 6.96 -0.80 -0.07
CA SER A 174 6.74 -2.24 0.12
C SER A 174 5.24 -2.56 0.24
N ILE A 175 4.86 -3.77 -0.21
CA ILE A 175 3.49 -4.28 -0.05
C ILE A 175 3.08 -4.35 1.42
N LEU A 176 4.02 -4.52 2.33
CA LEU A 176 3.78 -4.55 3.78
C LEU A 176 3.43 -3.17 4.35
N GLU A 177 3.82 -2.10 3.66
CA GLU A 177 3.63 -0.71 4.08
C GLU A 177 2.46 -0.03 3.34
N ILE A 178 1.91 -0.67 2.30
CA ILE A 178 0.92 -0.07 1.38
C ILE A 178 -0.38 0.36 2.08
N ASN A 179 -0.72 -0.30 3.19
CA ASN A 179 -1.93 0.03 3.95
C ASN A 179 -1.89 1.44 4.56
N ALA A 180 -0.72 2.06 4.69
CA ALA A 180 -0.60 3.46 5.08
C ALA A 180 -1.19 4.43 4.03
N TYR A 181 -1.33 3.99 2.79
CA TYR A 181 -1.82 4.78 1.65
C TYR A 181 -3.25 4.42 1.23
N ILE A 182 -3.98 3.64 2.03
CA ILE A 182 -5.35 3.17 1.70
C ILE A 182 -6.28 4.31 1.34
N SER A 183 -6.23 5.42 2.05
CA SER A 183 -7.10 6.59 1.79
C SER A 183 -6.81 7.22 0.43
N GLU A 184 -5.54 7.42 0.09
CA GLU A 184 -5.14 7.96 -1.22
C GLU A 184 -5.55 7.02 -2.35
N ILE A 185 -5.30 5.71 -2.18
CA ILE A 185 -5.66 4.67 -3.13
C ILE A 185 -7.18 4.62 -3.35
N SER A 186 -7.97 4.76 -2.29
CA SER A 186 -9.43 4.77 -2.35
C SER A 186 -9.96 5.94 -3.18
N GLU A 187 -9.45 7.15 -2.97
CA GLU A 187 -9.85 8.35 -3.75
C GLU A 187 -9.40 8.27 -5.21
N GLU A 188 -8.20 7.74 -5.48
CA GLU A 188 -7.74 7.54 -6.85
C GLU A 188 -8.58 6.50 -7.59
N LEU A 189 -8.94 5.38 -6.93
CA LEU A 189 -9.85 4.36 -7.47
C LEU A 189 -11.22 4.95 -7.76
N LYS A 190 -11.79 5.71 -6.82
CA LYS A 190 -13.08 6.40 -7.00
C LYS A 190 -13.06 7.29 -8.25
N THR A 191 -12.01 8.09 -8.40
CA THR A 191 -11.86 9.01 -9.54
C THR A 191 -11.81 8.27 -10.87
N LYS A 192 -11.15 7.11 -10.94
CA LYS A 192 -11.04 6.31 -12.17
C LYS A 192 -12.28 5.48 -12.47
N ILE A 193 -12.95 4.96 -11.43
CA ILE A 193 -14.10 4.05 -11.59
C ILE A 193 -15.39 4.82 -11.83
N LYS A 194 -15.58 5.98 -11.22
CA LYS A 194 -16.79 6.79 -11.31
C LYS A 194 -17.24 7.04 -12.75
N PRO A 195 -16.41 7.56 -13.67
CA PRO A 195 -16.86 7.84 -15.05
C PRO A 195 -17.24 6.59 -15.82
N GLU A 196 -16.70 5.43 -15.47
CA GLU A 196 -17.06 4.17 -16.09
C GLU A 196 -18.47 3.69 -15.68
N LEU A 197 -18.82 3.85 -14.40
CA LEU A 197 -20.17 3.51 -13.92
C LEU A 197 -21.24 4.51 -14.41
N GLU A 198 -20.89 5.78 -14.54
CA GLU A 198 -21.78 6.82 -15.07
C GLU A 198 -22.27 6.52 -16.50
N LYS A 199 -21.48 5.85 -17.33
CA LYS A 199 -21.86 5.41 -18.68
C LYS A 199 -23.08 4.46 -18.68
N TYR A 200 -23.36 3.86 -17.53
CA TYR A 200 -24.45 2.91 -17.30
C TYR A 200 -25.56 3.47 -16.41
N GLY A 201 -25.55 4.77 -16.16
CA GLY A 201 -26.57 5.44 -15.35
C GLY A 201 -26.42 5.25 -13.84
N ILE A 202 -25.23 4.85 -13.38
CA ILE A 202 -24.90 4.63 -11.96
C ILE A 202 -23.94 5.70 -11.49
N ASN A 203 -24.28 6.40 -10.41
CA ASN A 203 -23.37 7.30 -9.72
C ASN A 203 -22.59 6.54 -8.63
N LEU A 204 -21.28 6.65 -8.62
CA LEU A 204 -20.42 6.15 -7.56
C LEU A 204 -20.31 7.20 -6.45
N VAL A 205 -20.88 6.91 -5.29
CA VAL A 205 -20.91 7.81 -4.14
C VAL A 205 -19.58 7.80 -3.40
N ASN A 206 -19.13 6.61 -3.06
CA ASN A 206 -17.84 6.35 -2.41
C ASN A 206 -17.21 5.06 -2.93
N PHE A 207 -15.90 4.93 -2.75
CA PHE A 207 -15.17 3.70 -3.02
C PHE A 207 -14.09 3.56 -1.95
N TYR A 208 -14.21 2.55 -1.11
CA TYR A 208 -13.28 2.30 -0.03
C TYR A 208 -12.52 1.01 -0.25
N VAL A 209 -11.21 1.09 -0.07
CA VAL A 209 -10.35 -0.07 0.13
C VAL A 209 -10.28 -0.30 1.63
N THR A 210 -10.66 -1.48 2.09
CA THR A 210 -10.61 -1.82 3.51
C THR A 210 -9.23 -2.32 3.89
N SER A 211 -8.65 -3.19 3.06
CA SER A 211 -7.33 -3.74 3.27
C SER A 211 -6.69 -4.18 1.96
N ILE A 212 -5.37 -4.13 1.92
CA ILE A 212 -4.52 -4.71 0.89
C ILE A 212 -3.58 -5.66 1.62
N GLU A 213 -3.73 -6.96 1.38
CA GLU A 213 -3.09 -8.00 2.17
C GLU A 213 -2.34 -8.99 1.29
N ALA A 214 -1.21 -9.46 1.79
CA ALA A 214 -0.55 -10.66 1.27
C ALA A 214 -1.09 -11.87 2.05
N PRO A 215 -1.61 -12.91 1.37
CA PRO A 215 -2.15 -14.09 2.05
C PRO A 215 -1.12 -14.73 2.97
N GLU A 216 -1.48 -14.94 4.23
CA GLU A 216 -0.56 -15.46 5.25
C GLU A 216 -0.09 -16.89 4.98
N ASN A 217 -0.85 -17.65 4.20
CA ASN A 217 -0.55 -19.03 3.86
C ASN A 217 0.44 -19.19 2.69
N ASP A 218 0.82 -18.08 2.04
CA ASP A 218 1.76 -18.13 0.92
C ASP A 218 3.19 -18.35 1.42
N SER A 219 3.90 -19.29 0.79
CA SER A 219 5.25 -19.69 1.19
C SER A 219 6.28 -18.55 1.09
N ALA A 220 6.12 -17.63 0.14
CA ALA A 220 7.01 -16.49 -0.01
C ALA A 220 6.75 -15.46 1.10
N VAL A 221 5.47 -15.25 1.47
CA VAL A 221 5.08 -14.35 2.56
C VAL A 221 5.58 -14.87 3.90
N ILE A 222 5.42 -16.18 4.17
CA ILE A 222 5.91 -16.81 5.39
C ILE A 222 7.42 -16.62 5.52
N LYS A 223 8.18 -16.99 4.50
CA LYS A 223 9.64 -16.84 4.48
C LYS A 223 10.10 -15.38 4.63
N LEU A 224 9.36 -14.44 4.04
CA LEU A 224 9.65 -13.02 4.21
C LEU A 224 9.43 -12.57 5.64
N LYS A 225 8.29 -12.91 6.25
CA LYS A 225 8.00 -12.59 7.66
C LYS A 225 9.03 -13.19 8.61
N GLU A 226 9.43 -14.45 8.39
CA GLU A 226 10.50 -15.12 9.16
C GLU A 226 11.85 -14.39 9.02
N ALA A 227 12.24 -14.04 7.80
CA ALA A 227 13.51 -13.33 7.56
C ALA A 227 13.51 -11.93 8.20
N LEU A 228 12.37 -11.21 8.14
CA LEU A 228 12.22 -9.90 8.78
C LEU A 228 12.22 -10.01 10.31
N SER A 229 11.54 -11.02 10.87
CA SER A 229 11.55 -11.29 12.31
C SER A 229 12.96 -11.59 12.81
N LYS A 230 13.69 -12.46 12.10
CA LYS A 230 15.08 -12.80 12.43
C LYS A 230 16.01 -11.59 12.33
N ARG A 231 15.83 -10.75 11.32
CA ARG A 231 16.60 -9.51 11.18
C ARG A 231 16.33 -8.55 12.35
N ALA A 232 15.04 -8.37 12.71
CA ALA A 232 14.66 -7.53 13.84
C ALA A 232 15.24 -8.06 15.17
N GLU A 233 15.23 -9.38 15.37
CA GLU A 233 15.86 -10.02 16.52
C GLU A 233 17.36 -9.74 16.59
N MET A 234 18.07 -9.89 15.47
CA MET A 234 19.50 -9.58 15.37
C MET A 234 19.80 -8.10 15.64
N ASP A 235 18.98 -7.20 15.10
CA ASP A 235 19.11 -5.75 15.30
C ASP A 235 18.88 -5.36 16.78
N ILE A 236 17.95 -6.03 17.48
CA ILE A 236 17.65 -5.81 18.91
C ILE A 236 18.79 -6.35 19.79
N VAL A 237 19.29 -7.56 19.50
CA VAL A 237 20.35 -8.21 20.28
C VAL A 237 21.73 -7.62 19.97
N GLY A 238 21.89 -6.96 18.81
CA GLY A 238 23.12 -6.24 18.43
C GLY A 238 24.22 -7.11 17.82
N TYR A 239 23.87 -8.27 17.23
CA TYR A 239 24.81 -9.08 16.47
C TYR A 239 24.30 -9.29 15.01
N ASP A 240 25.25 -9.61 14.11
CA ASP A 240 24.94 -9.84 12.71
C ASP A 240 24.81 -11.35 12.36
N TYR A 241 24.27 -11.63 11.17
CA TYR A 241 24.05 -12.99 10.66
C TYR A 241 25.34 -13.84 10.60
N THR A 242 26.48 -13.22 10.33
CA THR A 242 27.79 -13.89 10.30
C THR A 242 28.19 -14.38 11.68
N THR A 243 27.92 -13.61 12.70
CA THR A 243 28.17 -13.96 14.11
C THR A 243 27.28 -15.12 14.56
N GLU A 244 25.98 -15.08 14.22
CA GLU A 244 25.03 -16.17 14.53
C GLU A 244 25.47 -17.48 13.87
N ARG A 245 25.79 -17.45 12.56
CA ARG A 245 26.27 -18.64 11.84
C ARG A 245 27.55 -19.21 12.40
N SER A 246 28.44 -18.35 12.94
CA SER A 246 29.65 -18.79 13.58
C SER A 246 29.37 -19.54 14.89
N PHE A 247 28.39 -19.09 15.68
CA PHE A 247 27.94 -19.81 16.87
C PHE A 247 27.24 -21.12 16.54
N ASP A 248 26.33 -21.15 15.52
CA ASP A 248 25.69 -22.38 15.04
C ASP A 248 26.74 -23.42 14.62
N THR A 249 27.77 -23.00 13.91
CA THR A 249 28.84 -23.89 13.44
C THR A 249 29.65 -24.44 14.62
N LEU A 250 29.93 -23.63 15.61
CA LEU A 250 30.63 -24.05 16.83
C LEU A 250 29.76 -25.00 17.67
N GLU A 251 28.45 -24.71 17.79
CA GLU A 251 27.51 -25.57 18.52
C GLU A 251 27.34 -26.93 17.83
N ASN A 252 27.19 -26.94 16.51
CA ASN A 252 27.10 -28.18 15.73
C ASN A 252 28.41 -29.00 15.77
N ALA A 253 29.55 -28.32 15.78
CA ALA A 253 30.86 -28.96 15.97
C ALA A 253 30.99 -29.58 17.38
N ALA A 254 30.47 -28.92 18.39
CA ALA A 254 30.46 -29.44 19.77
C ALA A 254 29.49 -30.60 19.98
N LYS A 255 28.37 -30.65 19.24
CA LYS A 255 27.37 -31.74 19.31
C LYS A 255 27.76 -33.00 18.55
N ASN A 256 28.75 -32.95 17.65
CA ASN A 256 29.23 -34.11 16.92
C ASN A 256 30.08 -35.03 17.79
N GLU A 257 29.47 -36.05 18.35
CA GLU A 257 30.11 -37.10 19.16
C GLU A 257 30.86 -38.19 18.33
N GLY A 258 31.34 -37.82 17.12
CA GLY A 258 32.09 -38.75 16.27
C GLY A 258 33.57 -38.88 16.71
N SER A 259 34.22 -39.98 16.30
CA SER A 259 35.62 -40.34 16.63
C SER A 259 36.70 -39.27 16.30
N GLY A 260 36.30 -38.17 15.65
CA GLY A 260 37.11 -36.96 15.41
C GLY A 260 37.05 -35.89 16.51
N SER A 261 36.09 -36.01 17.45
CA SER A 261 35.87 -35.00 18.51
C SER A 261 37.03 -34.93 19.51
N ASN A 262 37.71 -36.03 19.80
CA ASN A 262 38.87 -36.04 20.69
C ASN A 262 40.08 -35.33 20.07
N LEU A 263 40.23 -35.37 18.74
CA LEU A 263 41.31 -34.64 18.05
C LEU A 263 40.97 -33.15 17.92
N MET A 264 39.67 -32.81 17.81
CA MET A 264 39.20 -31.43 17.70
C MET A 264 39.18 -30.71 19.07
N ASN A 265 38.84 -31.41 20.14
CA ASN A 265 38.96 -30.90 21.52
C ASN A 265 40.43 -30.70 21.96
N ALA A 266 41.30 -31.63 21.58
CA ALA A 266 42.75 -31.46 21.76
C ALA A 266 43.35 -30.37 20.84
N GLY A 267 42.82 -30.23 19.61
CA GLY A 267 43.21 -29.20 18.65
C GLY A 267 42.76 -27.81 19.02
N MET A 268 41.56 -27.63 19.61
CA MET A 268 41.09 -26.33 20.11
C MET A 268 41.85 -25.85 21.33
N GLY A 269 42.22 -26.77 22.23
CA GLY A 269 43.06 -26.43 23.42
C GLY A 269 44.48 -26.07 23.08
N LEU A 270 45.07 -26.67 22.05
CA LEU A 270 46.46 -26.44 21.61
C LEU A 270 46.56 -25.52 20.38
N GLY A 271 45.56 -25.50 19.50
CA GLY A 271 45.55 -24.70 18.29
C GLY A 271 45.26 -23.21 18.51
N MET A 272 44.63 -22.83 19.62
CA MET A 272 44.54 -21.43 20.03
C MET A 272 45.85 -20.84 20.48
N GLY A 273 46.89 -21.68 20.74
CA GLY A 273 48.20 -21.21 21.19
C GLY A 273 49.28 -21.11 20.11
N LEU A 274 49.22 -21.87 19.03
CA LEU A 274 50.47 -22.08 18.24
C LEU A 274 50.36 -22.23 16.72
N GLY A 275 49.27 -21.91 15.99
CA GLY A 275 49.46 -22.24 14.60
C GLY A 275 48.55 -21.76 13.49
N LEU A 276 47.45 -21.08 13.77
CA LEU A 276 46.60 -20.53 12.71
C LEU A 276 46.46 -18.99 12.79
N SER A 277 47.63 -18.34 12.95
CA SER A 277 47.72 -16.89 13.16
C SER A 277 47.49 -16.03 11.90
N GLY A 278 47.23 -16.61 10.74
CA GLY A 278 47.20 -15.85 9.49
C GLY A 278 45.85 -15.42 8.99
N GLN A 279 44.84 -16.28 9.07
CA GLN A 279 43.53 -15.98 8.49
C GLN A 279 42.38 -16.05 9.50
N PHE A 280 42.38 -16.96 10.47
CA PHE A 280 41.36 -17.07 11.51
C PHE A 280 41.53 -16.03 12.62
N GLY A 281 42.75 -15.62 12.91
CA GLY A 281 43.06 -14.59 13.92
C GLY A 281 42.48 -13.21 13.55
N ASN A 282 42.47 -12.85 12.27
CA ASN A 282 41.90 -11.60 11.80
C ASN A 282 40.37 -11.61 11.84
N GLN A 283 39.73 -12.76 11.65
CA GLN A 283 38.29 -12.90 11.69
C GLN A 283 37.76 -12.94 13.14
N MET A 284 38.51 -13.54 14.06
CA MET A 284 38.16 -13.59 15.48
C MET A 284 38.42 -12.25 16.20
N ASN A 285 39.43 -11.49 15.78
CA ASN A 285 39.62 -10.10 16.23
C ASN A 285 38.51 -9.15 15.73
N SER A 286 37.93 -9.39 14.58
CA SER A 286 36.78 -8.62 14.10
C SER A 286 35.47 -8.98 14.82
N ILE A 287 35.36 -10.20 15.34
CA ILE A 287 34.22 -10.67 16.13
C ILE A 287 34.33 -10.17 17.58
N SER A 288 35.51 -10.23 18.19
CA SER A 288 35.70 -9.76 19.57
C SER A 288 35.65 -8.23 19.69
N SER A 289 35.99 -7.49 18.62
CA SER A 289 35.86 -6.04 18.61
C SER A 289 34.42 -5.54 18.46
N LYS A 290 33.48 -6.42 18.05
CA LYS A 290 32.04 -6.12 17.97
C LYS A 290 31.27 -6.51 19.24
N MET A 291 31.82 -7.39 20.07
CA MET A 291 31.26 -7.75 21.38
C MET A 291 31.88 -6.84 22.47
N SER A 292 31.36 -5.62 22.57
CA SER A 292 31.67 -4.75 23.71
C SER A 292 30.89 -5.19 24.94
N ILE A 293 31.34 -6.29 25.56
CA ILE A 293 31.04 -6.51 26.97
C ILE A 293 32.07 -5.67 27.75
N SER A 294 31.54 -4.67 28.45
CA SER A 294 32.32 -3.82 29.37
C SER A 294 33.10 -4.66 30.36
N ASN A 295 34.41 -4.77 30.17
CA ASN A 295 35.36 -4.90 31.26
C ASN A 295 36.80 -4.57 30.83
N CYS A 296 37.30 -3.55 31.45
CA CYS A 296 38.67 -3.17 31.84
C CYS A 296 39.87 -3.49 30.95
N SER A 297 40.58 -2.39 30.64
CA SER A 297 42.04 -2.21 30.50
C SER A 297 42.66 -2.73 29.20
N GLU A 298 42.70 -1.82 28.21
CA GLU A 298 43.90 -1.63 27.38
C GLU A 298 43.93 -0.20 26.86
N SER A 299 45.09 0.43 26.90
CA SER A 299 45.39 1.82 26.60
C SER A 299 44.94 2.23 25.21
N LYS A 300 43.73 2.79 25.08
CA LYS A 300 43.25 3.43 23.84
C LYS A 300 43.89 4.81 23.75
N GLU A 301 44.60 5.10 22.65
CA GLU A 301 45.08 6.44 22.35
C GLU A 301 43.87 7.39 22.34
N LYS A 302 43.84 8.29 23.31
CA LYS A 302 42.80 9.30 23.45
C LYS A 302 43.16 10.53 22.62
N VAL A 303 42.23 11.08 21.93
CA VAL A 303 42.35 12.31 21.14
C VAL A 303 41.56 13.39 21.82
N LYS A 304 42.08 14.62 21.92
CA LYS A 304 41.34 15.74 22.52
C LYS A 304 40.47 16.44 21.53
N CYS A 305 39.24 16.78 21.93
CA CYS A 305 38.33 17.59 21.11
C CYS A 305 38.92 18.96 20.83
N ASN A 306 39.01 19.32 19.58
CA ASN A 306 39.58 20.59 19.13
C ASN A 306 38.80 21.83 19.57
N LYS A 307 37.55 21.67 20.03
CA LYS A 307 36.69 22.81 20.43
C LYS A 307 36.57 22.95 21.96
N CYS A 308 36.39 21.85 22.70
CA CYS A 308 36.13 21.89 24.14
C CYS A 308 37.24 21.24 24.97
N GLY A 309 38.22 20.55 24.35
CA GLY A 309 39.36 19.93 25.03
C GLY A 309 39.04 18.58 25.70
N CYS A 310 37.83 18.05 25.67
CA CYS A 310 37.49 16.78 26.27
C CYS A 310 38.22 15.64 25.56
N GLU A 311 38.53 14.57 26.33
CA GLU A 311 39.18 13.39 25.79
C GLU A 311 38.18 12.49 25.08
N LEU A 312 38.50 12.08 23.85
CA LEU A 312 37.67 11.34 22.94
C LEU A 312 38.39 10.08 22.50
N ASP A 313 37.62 9.04 22.23
CA ASP A 313 38.12 7.87 21.51
C ASP A 313 38.37 8.22 20.03
N LYS A 314 39.51 7.76 19.47
CA LYS A 314 39.92 8.05 18.07
C LYS A 314 38.88 7.71 16.99
N ASN A 315 37.89 6.86 17.31
CA ASN A 315 36.85 6.43 16.40
C ASN A 315 35.51 7.19 16.55
N GLN A 316 35.39 8.14 17.46
CA GLN A 316 34.18 8.92 17.67
C GLN A 316 34.01 9.95 16.56
N LYS A 317 32.84 9.97 15.94
CA LYS A 317 32.50 10.91 14.84
C LYS A 317 32.12 12.30 15.34
N PHE A 318 31.65 12.42 16.57
CA PHE A 318 31.22 13.67 17.21
C PHE A 318 31.67 13.71 18.66
N CYS A 319 32.00 14.89 19.15
CA CYS A 319 32.27 15.09 20.56
C CYS A 319 30.96 15.05 21.37
N PRO A 320 30.85 14.18 22.41
CA PRO A 320 29.62 14.08 23.21
C PRO A 320 29.33 15.35 24.03
N GLU A 321 30.35 16.11 24.41
CA GLU A 321 30.24 17.29 25.24
C GLU A 321 29.78 18.55 24.44
N CYS A 322 30.32 18.74 23.22
CA CYS A 322 30.06 19.97 22.46
C CYS A 322 29.45 19.74 21.08
N GLY A 323 29.13 18.50 20.69
CA GLY A 323 28.53 18.14 19.42
C GLY A 323 29.42 18.38 18.17
N THR A 324 30.68 18.79 18.34
CA THR A 324 31.56 19.07 17.22
C THR A 324 32.06 17.78 16.58
N LYS A 325 32.11 17.74 15.24
CA LYS A 325 32.67 16.60 14.49
C LYS A 325 34.14 16.38 14.83
N VAL A 326 34.52 15.13 15.08
CA VAL A 326 35.87 14.70 15.42
C VAL A 326 36.55 14.18 14.15
N GLY A 327 37.74 14.71 13.85
CA GLY A 327 38.54 14.31 12.69
C GLY A 327 38.87 15.47 11.74
N ASP A 328 39.68 15.18 10.72
CA ASP A 328 40.09 16.14 9.72
C ASP A 328 39.03 16.24 8.62
N PHE A 329 38.36 17.39 8.54
CA PHE A 329 37.37 17.71 7.50
C PHE A 329 37.80 18.97 6.76
N CYS A 330 37.44 19.03 5.47
CA CYS A 330 37.67 20.22 4.66
C CYS A 330 36.87 21.41 5.21
N ILE A 331 37.54 22.57 5.33
CA ILE A 331 36.96 23.82 5.82
C ILE A 331 35.93 24.41 4.84
N ALA A 332 36.07 24.14 3.55
CA ALA A 332 35.23 24.73 2.51
C ALA A 332 33.98 23.84 2.22
N CYS A 333 34.13 22.52 2.06
CA CYS A 333 33.04 21.65 1.66
C CYS A 333 32.62 20.61 2.72
N GLY A 334 33.33 20.47 3.86
CA GLY A 334 32.99 19.53 4.91
C GLY A 334 33.33 18.06 4.60
N ALA A 335 33.97 17.76 3.48
CA ALA A 335 34.37 16.40 3.11
C ALA A 335 35.48 15.89 4.04
N LYS A 336 35.49 14.58 4.34
CA LYS A 336 36.50 13.95 5.19
C LYS A 336 37.83 13.87 4.44
N LEU A 337 38.91 14.37 5.05
CA LEU A 337 40.26 14.32 4.49
C LEU A 337 40.87 12.94 4.76
N SER A 338 41.52 12.35 3.76
CA SER A 338 42.05 11.00 3.81
C SER A 338 43.33 10.87 4.67
N LYS A 339 44.04 11.99 4.86
CA LYS A 339 45.29 12.02 5.67
C LYS A 339 45.34 13.32 6.51
N ALA A 340 45.80 13.22 7.75
CA ALA A 340 46.11 14.37 8.58
C ALA A 340 47.20 15.21 7.89
N GLY A 341 47.03 16.54 7.81
CA GLY A 341 48.01 17.44 7.18
C GLY A 341 47.94 17.49 5.64
N GLN A 342 46.88 17.05 5.02
CA GLN A 342 46.68 17.14 3.57
C GLN A 342 46.54 18.62 3.13
N LYS A 343 47.35 19.04 2.15
CA LYS A 343 47.46 20.45 1.73
C LYS A 343 46.23 20.98 0.97
N PHE A 344 45.51 20.10 0.24
CA PHE A 344 44.32 20.45 -0.54
C PHE A 344 43.23 19.43 -0.34
N CYS A 345 41.98 19.83 -0.38
CA CYS A 345 40.84 18.93 -0.36
C CYS A 345 40.70 18.21 -1.70
N PRO A 346 40.60 16.85 -1.73
CA PRO A 346 40.45 16.11 -2.99
C PRO A 346 39.09 16.33 -3.65
N GLU A 347 38.06 16.70 -2.89
CA GLU A 347 36.68 16.87 -3.40
C GLU A 347 36.46 18.29 -4.00
N CYS A 348 36.95 19.36 -3.34
CA CYS A 348 36.67 20.73 -3.76
C CYS A 348 37.92 21.55 -4.13
N GLY A 349 39.12 20.97 -4.03
CA GLY A 349 40.38 21.64 -4.37
C GLY A 349 40.81 22.75 -3.39
N ALA A 350 40.03 23.04 -2.35
CA ALA A 350 40.35 24.12 -1.42
C ALA A 350 41.62 23.83 -0.60
N PRO A 351 42.54 24.84 -0.40
CA PRO A 351 43.71 24.66 0.40
C PRO A 351 43.37 24.47 1.88
N GLN A 352 44.06 23.59 2.55
CA GLN A 352 43.86 23.25 3.96
C GLN A 352 45.00 23.77 4.88
N ILE A 353 45.92 24.55 4.32
CA ILE A 353 47.01 25.17 4.99
C ILE A 353 46.67 26.59 5.37
N PHE A 354 46.94 26.98 6.58
CA PHE A 354 46.80 28.36 7.06
C PHE A 354 48.16 29.05 7.05
N THR A 355 48.18 30.29 6.60
CA THR A 355 49.37 31.13 6.66
C THR A 355 49.16 32.33 7.58
N CYS A 356 50.15 32.68 8.33
CA CYS A 356 50.09 33.86 9.20
C CYS A 356 49.91 35.15 8.35
N PRO A 357 48.91 35.99 8.65
CA PRO A 357 48.70 37.23 7.89
C PRO A 357 49.81 38.29 8.09
N ASN A 358 50.72 38.06 9.06
CA ASN A 358 51.81 39.03 9.33
C ASN A 358 53.17 38.60 8.77
N CYS A 359 53.53 37.31 8.89
CA CYS A 359 54.86 36.81 8.46
C CYS A 359 54.77 35.73 7.39
N GLN A 360 53.58 35.34 6.97
CA GLN A 360 53.27 34.35 5.91
C GLN A 360 53.82 32.92 6.20
N CYS A 361 54.28 32.59 7.43
CA CYS A 361 54.67 31.25 7.77
C CYS A 361 53.47 30.32 7.81
N GLU A 362 53.73 29.03 7.53
CA GLU A 362 52.68 27.98 7.66
C GLU A 362 52.37 27.78 9.15
N ILE A 363 51.10 27.75 9.52
CA ILE A 363 50.58 27.62 10.87
C ILE A 363 49.65 26.44 10.99
N ASP A 364 49.72 25.74 12.13
CA ASP A 364 48.75 24.70 12.43
C ASP A 364 47.36 25.29 12.69
N ARG A 365 46.36 24.54 12.23
CA ARG A 365 44.93 24.89 12.26
C ARG A 365 44.43 25.35 13.64
N ASN A 366 45.05 24.91 14.72
CA ASN A 366 44.64 25.17 16.09
C ASN A 366 45.54 26.16 16.84
N SER A 367 46.50 26.78 16.18
CA SER A 367 47.42 27.70 16.81
C SER A 367 46.70 29.02 17.11
N LYS A 368 46.67 29.40 18.38
CA LYS A 368 46.12 30.71 18.83
C LYS A 368 47.07 31.85 18.59
N PHE A 369 48.34 31.57 18.36
CA PHE A 369 49.39 32.55 18.10
C PHE A 369 50.34 31.98 17.05
N CYS A 370 50.89 32.85 16.20
CA CYS A 370 51.88 32.46 15.24
C CYS A 370 53.19 32.07 15.99
N PRO A 371 53.78 30.88 15.73
CA PRO A 371 55.02 30.46 16.43
C PRO A 371 56.25 31.28 16.05
N GLU A 372 56.23 31.89 14.85
CA GLU A 372 57.35 32.70 14.33
C GLU A 372 57.30 34.16 14.77
N CYS A 373 56.14 34.82 14.71
CA CYS A 373 56.01 36.25 14.96
C CYS A 373 55.18 36.62 16.19
N GLY A 374 54.60 35.63 16.92
CA GLY A 374 53.85 35.85 18.16
C GLY A 374 52.47 36.53 17.92
N LYS A 375 52.07 36.81 16.69
CA LYS A 375 50.79 37.46 16.42
C LYS A 375 49.65 36.55 16.77
N LYS A 376 48.61 37.05 17.43
CA LYS A 376 47.37 36.38 17.72
C LYS A 376 46.60 36.16 16.41
N LEU A 377 46.17 34.91 16.17
CA LEU A 377 45.51 34.44 14.96
C LEU A 377 44.01 34.39 15.11
#